data_f4caa944f2335bec51a5852326a20c78
#
_entry.id   f4caa944f2335bec51a5852326a20c78
#
_cell.length_a   1.000
_cell.length_b   1.000
_cell.length_c   1.000
_cell.angle_alpha   90.00
_cell.angle_beta   90.00
_cell.angle_gamma   90.00
#
_symmetry.space_group_name_H-M   'P 1'
#
loop_
_entity.id
_entity.type
_entity.pdbx_description
1 polymer ?
#
loop_
_entity_poly.entity_id
_entity_poly.type
_entity_poly.pdbx_seq_one_letter_code
_entity_poly.pdbx_strand_id
1 'polypeptide(L)'
;MLKHIVLYKLNEEGLKNLDKIKNNFLSMRGKIDGLLSVECGADVLKSERSFDFALVFEFENLESFKAYKTHPVHLPVKEYMHTVVESSKSCDFIE
;
A
#
# COMPACT_ATOMS: atom_id res chain seq x y z
N MET A 1 8.03 12.02 11.34
CA MET A 1 7.45 11.38 10.15
C MET A 1 6.40 10.35 10.57
N LEU A 2 5.44 10.13 9.71
CA LEU A 2 4.43 9.09 9.93
C LEU A 2 4.74 7.91 9.02
N LYS A 3 4.73 6.71 9.59
CA LYS A 3 4.83 5.47 8.80
C LYS A 3 3.46 4.81 8.70
N HIS A 4 3.09 4.48 7.48
CA HIS A 4 1.83 3.81 7.14
C HIS A 4 2.17 2.41 6.63
N ILE A 5 1.75 1.40 7.37
CA ILE A 5 2.05 0.01 7.04
C ILE A 5 0.73 -0.73 6.81
N VAL A 6 0.64 -1.43 5.70
CA VAL A 6 -0.53 -2.26 5.40
C VAL A 6 -0.07 -3.64 4.95
N LEU A 7 -0.74 -4.65 5.46
CA LEU A 7 -0.58 -6.04 5.04
C LEU A 7 -1.86 -6.47 4.35
N TYR A 8 -1.73 -7.06 3.17
CA TYR A 8 -2.86 -7.49 2.36
C TYR A 8 -2.92 -8.99 2.20
N LYS A 9 -4.12 -9.54 2.38
CA LYS A 9 -4.48 -10.87 1.90
C LYS A 9 -5.14 -10.68 0.54
N LEU A 10 -4.64 -11.37 -0.48
CA LEU A 10 -5.11 -11.20 -1.85
C LEU A 10 -5.99 -12.37 -2.28
N ASN A 11 -6.93 -12.09 -3.18
CA ASN A 11 -7.69 -13.15 -3.84
C ASN A 11 -6.84 -13.75 -4.98
N GLU A 12 -7.39 -14.74 -5.68
CA GLU A 12 -6.67 -15.40 -6.79
C GLU A 12 -6.20 -14.40 -7.83
N GLU A 13 -7.04 -13.46 -8.20
CA GLU A 13 -6.71 -12.46 -9.21
C GLU A 13 -5.54 -11.58 -8.75
N GLY A 14 -5.52 -11.17 -7.49
CA GLY A 14 -4.43 -10.41 -6.92
C GLY A 14 -3.12 -11.19 -6.92
N LEU A 15 -3.18 -12.47 -6.57
CA LEU A 15 -1.99 -13.32 -6.55
C LEU A 15 -1.40 -13.52 -7.95
N LYS A 16 -2.21 -13.42 -8.99
CA LYS A 16 -1.74 -13.51 -10.38
C LYS A 16 -1.18 -12.18 -10.90
N ASN A 17 -1.41 -11.08 -10.19
CA ASN A 17 -1.06 -9.74 -10.64
C ASN A 17 -0.15 -8.99 -9.66
N LEU A 18 0.76 -9.71 -9.01
CA LEU A 18 1.66 -9.11 -8.00
C LEU A 18 2.50 -7.96 -8.57
N ASP A 19 3.02 -8.13 -9.79
CA ASP A 19 3.82 -7.08 -10.43
C ASP A 19 2.98 -5.84 -10.73
N LYS A 20 1.74 -6.02 -11.15
CA LYS A 20 0.84 -4.91 -11.41
C LYS A 20 0.52 -4.14 -10.12
N ILE A 21 0.27 -4.87 -9.03
CA ILE A 21 0.03 -4.26 -7.72
C ILE A 21 1.23 -3.43 -7.30
N LYS A 22 2.42 -4.02 -7.37
CA LYS A 22 3.65 -3.34 -7.01
C LYS A 22 3.88 -2.09 -7.85
N ASN A 23 3.74 -2.21 -9.17
CA ASN A 23 3.94 -1.09 -10.08
C ASN A 23 2.93 0.04 -9.84
N ASN A 24 1.69 -0.30 -9.51
CA ASN A 24 0.68 0.71 -9.18
C ASN A 24 1.09 1.53 -7.96
N PHE A 25 1.57 0.88 -6.90
CA PHE A 25 2.05 1.60 -5.72
C PHE A 25 3.30 2.43 -6.04
N LEU A 26 4.27 1.83 -6.72
CA LEU A 26 5.50 2.55 -7.08
C LEU A 26 5.25 3.75 -7.98
N SER A 27 4.21 3.71 -8.79
CA SER A 27 3.86 4.80 -9.69
C SER A 27 3.46 6.09 -8.96
N MET A 28 3.14 6.00 -7.68
CA MET A 28 2.77 7.17 -6.88
C MET A 28 3.97 7.98 -6.40
N ARG A 29 5.18 7.43 -6.52
CA ARG A 29 6.40 8.13 -6.10
C ARG A 29 6.53 9.48 -6.78
N GLY A 30 6.77 10.53 -5.98
CA GLY A 30 6.99 11.89 -6.50
C GLY A 30 5.74 12.60 -7.00
N LYS A 31 4.56 12.00 -6.85
CA LYS A 31 3.30 12.58 -7.38
C LYS A 31 2.34 13.05 -6.30
N ILE A 32 2.66 12.81 -5.05
CA ILE A 32 1.79 13.18 -3.91
C ILE A 32 2.61 13.97 -2.91
N ASP A 33 2.21 15.21 -2.65
CA ASP A 33 2.91 16.05 -1.69
C ASP A 33 2.87 15.42 -0.30
N GLY A 34 4.02 15.42 0.35
CA GLY A 34 4.15 14.86 1.69
C GLY A 34 4.35 13.36 1.75
N LEU A 35 4.21 12.64 0.63
CA LEU A 35 4.57 11.23 0.54
C LEU A 35 6.07 11.12 0.26
N LEU A 36 6.83 10.73 1.29
CA LEU A 36 8.30 10.77 1.25
C LEU A 36 8.92 9.49 0.68
N SER A 37 8.31 8.33 0.96
CA SER A 37 8.83 7.08 0.42
C SER A 37 7.70 6.06 0.22
N VAL A 38 7.90 5.19 -0.75
CA VAL A 38 6.98 4.13 -1.11
C VAL A 38 7.80 2.85 -1.24
N GLU A 39 7.54 1.90 -0.33
CA GLU A 39 8.13 0.58 -0.38
C GLU A 39 7.01 -0.45 -0.37
N CYS A 40 7.13 -1.50 -1.15
CA CYS A 40 6.13 -2.56 -1.16
C CYS A 40 6.71 -3.83 -1.79
N GLY A 41 6.08 -4.95 -1.49
CA GLY A 41 6.51 -6.22 -2.06
C GLY A 41 5.63 -7.38 -1.64
N ALA A 42 5.77 -8.48 -2.38
CA ALA A 42 5.06 -9.71 -2.12
C ALA A 42 5.78 -10.55 -1.07
N ASP A 43 5.02 -11.31 -0.30
CA ASP A 43 5.56 -12.24 0.68
C ASP A 43 6.40 -13.33 -0.01
N VAL A 44 7.49 -13.72 0.62
CA VAL A 44 8.36 -14.78 0.11
C VAL A 44 8.39 -16.00 1.00
N LEU A 45 7.95 -15.87 2.26
CA LEU A 45 8.02 -16.98 3.22
C LEU A 45 6.84 -17.95 3.07
N LYS A 46 5.66 -17.44 2.80
CA LYS A 46 4.42 -18.20 2.59
C LYS A 46 4.08 -19.13 3.76
N SER A 47 4.20 -18.61 4.98
CA SER A 47 3.85 -19.34 6.19
C SER A 47 2.35 -19.15 6.50
N GLU A 48 1.85 -19.92 7.47
CA GLU A 48 0.46 -19.79 7.93
C GLU A 48 0.14 -18.39 8.45
N ARG A 49 1.15 -17.70 8.97
CA ARG A 49 1.00 -16.36 9.55
C ARG A 49 1.21 -15.24 8.55
N SER A 50 1.65 -15.56 7.33
CA SER A 50 2.01 -14.57 6.33
C SER A 50 0.79 -14.01 5.63
N PHE A 51 0.76 -12.68 5.45
CA PHE A 51 -0.09 -12.04 4.46
C PHE A 51 0.64 -12.12 3.10
N ASP A 52 -0.02 -11.71 2.04
CA ASP A 52 0.50 -11.91 0.68
C ASP A 52 1.31 -10.75 0.15
N PHE A 53 1.03 -9.55 0.62
CA PHE A 53 1.67 -8.33 0.12
C PHE A 53 1.72 -7.28 1.22
N ALA A 54 2.80 -6.50 1.24
CA ALA A 54 2.94 -5.42 2.22
C ALA A 54 3.31 -4.11 1.55
N LEU A 55 2.84 -3.00 2.11
CA LEU A 55 3.37 -1.68 1.78
C LEU A 55 3.87 -0.99 3.04
N VAL A 56 4.89 -0.17 2.85
CA VAL A 56 5.43 0.70 3.91
C VAL A 56 5.64 2.07 3.27
N PHE A 57 4.80 3.01 3.65
CA PHE A 57 4.88 4.38 3.15
C PHE A 57 5.31 5.31 4.27
N GLU A 58 6.10 6.32 3.93
CA GLU A 58 6.44 7.39 4.87
C GLU A 58 5.82 8.69 4.40
N PHE A 59 5.15 9.36 5.34
CA PHE A 59 4.56 10.68 5.12
C PHE A 59 5.24 11.71 6.01
N GLU A 60 5.28 12.96 5.54
CA GLU A 60 5.86 14.05 6.28
C GLU A 60 5.20 14.23 7.65
N ASN A 61 3.87 14.12 7.70
CA ASN A 61 3.07 14.27 8.91
C ASN A 61 1.68 13.65 8.73
N LEU A 62 0.87 13.72 9.79
CA LEU A 62 -0.48 13.16 9.77
C LEU A 62 -1.38 13.85 8.74
N GLU A 63 -1.24 15.16 8.55
CA GLU A 63 -2.05 15.89 7.58
C GLU A 63 -1.78 15.43 6.16
N SER A 64 -0.52 15.19 5.81
CA SER A 64 -0.14 14.67 4.50
C SER A 64 -0.75 13.28 4.27
N PHE A 65 -0.75 12.44 5.29
CA PHE A 65 -1.36 11.12 5.21
C PHE A 65 -2.88 11.22 4.99
N LYS A 66 -3.55 12.10 5.70
CA LYS A 66 -5.00 12.30 5.51
C LYS A 66 -5.32 12.80 4.10
N ALA A 67 -4.53 13.73 3.59
CA ALA A 67 -4.69 14.26 2.24
C ALA A 67 -4.46 13.17 1.16
N TYR A 68 -3.53 12.26 1.41
CA TYR A 68 -3.26 11.13 0.54
C TYR A 68 -4.50 10.26 0.29
N LYS A 69 -5.33 10.05 1.32
CA LYS A 69 -6.47 9.14 1.23
C LYS A 69 -7.48 9.52 0.14
N THR A 70 -7.60 10.79 -0.17
CA THR A 70 -8.53 11.30 -1.19
C THR A 70 -7.82 11.89 -2.40
N HIS A 71 -6.50 11.72 -2.49
CA HIS A 71 -5.70 12.29 -3.57
C HIS A 71 -6.04 11.60 -4.90
N PRO A 72 -6.19 12.39 -6.00
CA PRO A 72 -6.53 11.83 -7.32
C PRO A 72 -5.56 10.76 -7.83
N VAL A 73 -4.28 10.85 -7.46
CA VAL A 73 -3.27 9.85 -7.84
C VAL A 73 -3.47 8.54 -7.09
N HIS A 74 -3.94 8.61 -5.84
CA HIS A 74 -4.18 7.43 -5.01
C HIS A 74 -5.49 6.71 -5.36
N LEU A 75 -6.54 7.45 -5.70
CA LEU A 75 -7.88 6.87 -5.89
C LEU A 75 -7.93 5.70 -6.87
N PRO A 76 -7.32 5.78 -8.07
CA PRO A 76 -7.33 4.64 -8.99
C PRO A 76 -6.63 3.40 -8.43
N VAL A 77 -5.54 3.60 -7.70
CA VAL A 77 -4.81 2.50 -7.05
C VAL A 77 -5.68 1.85 -5.99
N LYS A 78 -6.34 2.67 -5.18
CA LYS A 78 -7.27 2.21 -4.14
C LYS A 78 -8.42 1.41 -4.75
N GLU A 79 -9.03 1.90 -5.83
CA GLU A 79 -10.12 1.19 -6.51
C GLU A 79 -9.68 -0.17 -7.02
N TYR A 80 -8.50 -0.23 -7.64
CA TYR A 80 -7.96 -1.49 -8.11
C TYR A 80 -7.75 -2.46 -6.94
N MET A 81 -7.16 -1.99 -5.84
CA MET A 81 -6.91 -2.84 -4.67
C MET A 81 -8.21 -3.42 -4.10
N HIS A 82 -9.31 -2.68 -4.13
CA HIS A 82 -10.60 -3.20 -3.67
C HIS A 82 -11.05 -4.42 -4.46
N THR A 83 -10.60 -4.59 -5.71
CA THR A 83 -10.98 -5.75 -6.54
C THR A 83 -10.14 -6.99 -6.25
N VAL A 84 -8.98 -6.85 -5.62
CA VAL A 84 -8.02 -7.96 -5.44
C VAL A 84 -7.71 -8.28 -3.98
N VAL A 85 -8.19 -7.47 -3.02
CA VAL A 85 -7.92 -7.68 -1.59
C VAL A 85 -9.07 -8.42 -0.93
N GLU A 86 -8.75 -9.52 -0.23
CA GLU A 86 -9.72 -10.23 0.61
C GLU A 86 -9.81 -9.59 1.99
N SER A 87 -8.67 -9.27 2.59
CA SER A 87 -8.60 -8.63 3.89
C SER A 87 -7.30 -7.86 4.02
N SER A 88 -7.27 -6.92 4.96
CA SER A 88 -6.06 -6.16 5.23
C SER A 88 -5.95 -5.79 6.70
N LYS A 89 -4.72 -5.54 7.13
CA LYS A 89 -4.41 -5.02 8.46
C LYS A 89 -3.50 -3.82 8.29
N SER A 90 -3.67 -2.81 9.11
CA SER A 90 -2.84 -1.61 9.02
C SER A 90 -2.37 -1.18 10.40
N CYS A 91 -1.25 -0.48 10.40
CA CYS A 91 -0.72 0.18 11.58
C CYS A 91 -0.03 1.46 11.13
N ASP A 92 -0.44 2.57 11.69
CA ASP A 92 0.10 3.88 11.34
C ASP A 92 0.70 4.49 12.61
N PHE A 93 1.98 4.88 12.55
CA PHE A 93 2.62 5.42 13.73
C PHE A 93 3.57 6.56 13.39
N ILE A 94 3.83 7.40 14.37
CA ILE A 94 4.76 8.53 14.25
C ILE A 94 6.04 8.14 14.99
N GLU A 95 7.17 8.23 14.27
CA GLU A 95 8.47 8.01 14.88
C GLU A 95 9.05 9.29 15.45
#